data_3234c7053d2095abd100052743af6560
#
_entry.id   3234c7053d2095abd100052743af6560
#
_cell.length_a   1.000
_cell.length_b   1.000
_cell.length_c   1.000
_cell.angle_alpha   90.00
_cell.angle_beta   90.00
_cell.angle_gamma   90.00
#
_symmetry.space_group_name_H-M   'P 1'
#
loop_
_entity.id
_entity.type
_entity.pdbx_description
1 polymer ?
#
loop_
_entity_poly.entity_id
_entity_poly.type
_entity_poly.pdbx_seq_one_letter_code
_entity_poly.pdbx_strand_id
1 'polypeptide(L)'
;MNYVFMTDASCDLTQELVNEIGVEVLPMEFHMEDKSYLHYPDCRMMSLSEFYSKLKEGIDSKTTQINYDSFYKSFENYLKAGKDIIYTGISTGLSGTYNTCMMAVKDLKEVYPDRKIIAIDSLCDSAGLGLLIYLAGKKYSEGATIDELKEYIEDTRIKVCHWFVVEDLDQLKRGGRISSVSATFGKALQIKPLLSVDDEGHLINVAKIRGKSNVVPALVKHLERDAENLKDSVVMVAHADNPEGAEELKKAIKGKCKEVVMTDIGPVIGTHVGSGMLAILFLGTRNLKS
;
A
#
# COMPACT_ATOMS: atom_id res chain seq x y z
N MET A 1 -22.36 -12.72 2.44
CA MET A 1 -22.17 -12.39 1.03
C MET A 1 -21.74 -13.62 0.24
N ASN A 2 -22.11 -13.70 -1.04
CA ASN A 2 -21.78 -14.85 -1.91
C ASN A 2 -20.37 -14.76 -2.52
N TYR A 3 -19.57 -13.77 -2.11
CA TYR A 3 -18.20 -13.57 -2.57
C TYR A 3 -17.29 -13.17 -1.42
N VAL A 4 -15.99 -13.24 -1.64
CA VAL A 4 -14.96 -12.78 -0.73
C VAL A 4 -14.18 -11.64 -1.36
N PHE A 5 -13.94 -10.57 -0.59
CA PHE A 5 -13.06 -9.48 -0.97
C PHE A 5 -11.67 -9.72 -0.40
N MET A 6 -10.66 -9.70 -1.26
CA MET A 6 -9.27 -10.06 -0.92
C MET A 6 -8.28 -8.99 -1.38
N THR A 7 -7.20 -8.87 -0.63
CA THR A 7 -6.02 -8.06 -0.96
C THR A 7 -4.74 -8.78 -0.55
N ASP A 8 -3.60 -8.13 -0.62
CA ASP A 8 -2.33 -8.64 -0.12
C ASP A 8 -1.72 -7.76 0.98
N ALA A 9 -0.74 -8.30 1.71
CA ALA A 9 -0.16 -7.65 2.88
C ALA A 9 0.64 -6.38 2.59
N SER A 10 0.86 -6.03 1.30
CA SER A 10 1.44 -4.74 0.94
C SER A 10 0.49 -3.56 1.15
N CYS A 11 -0.78 -3.80 1.49
CA CYS A 11 -1.75 -2.75 1.81
C CYS A 11 -1.45 -2.03 3.13
N ASP A 12 -0.61 -2.59 3.97
CA ASP A 12 -0.21 -2.05 5.29
C ASP A 12 -1.40 -1.68 6.21
N LEU A 13 -2.55 -2.35 6.04
CA LEU A 13 -3.67 -2.22 6.97
C LEU A 13 -3.38 -2.99 8.27
N THR A 14 -3.70 -2.38 9.40
CA THR A 14 -3.61 -3.08 10.68
C THR A 14 -4.66 -4.20 10.78
N GLN A 15 -4.44 -5.18 11.66
CA GLN A 15 -5.39 -6.27 11.86
C GLN A 15 -6.78 -5.77 12.29
N GLU A 16 -6.83 -4.66 13.07
CA GLU A 16 -8.08 -4.03 13.51
C GLU A 16 -8.87 -3.49 12.31
N LEU A 17 -8.21 -2.77 11.39
CA LEU A 17 -8.84 -2.25 10.17
C LEU A 17 -9.30 -3.39 9.25
N VAL A 18 -8.48 -4.43 9.10
CA VAL A 18 -8.83 -5.63 8.33
C VAL A 18 -10.10 -6.30 8.89
N ASN A 19 -10.19 -6.43 10.20
CA ASN A 19 -11.36 -7.01 10.87
C ASN A 19 -12.61 -6.12 10.74
N GLU A 20 -12.44 -4.80 10.83
CA GLU A 20 -13.53 -3.81 10.68
C GLU A 20 -14.20 -3.94 9.31
N ILE A 21 -13.41 -4.05 8.25
CA ILE A 21 -13.93 -4.05 6.88
C ILE A 21 -14.17 -5.46 6.30
N GLY A 22 -13.76 -6.51 7.01
CA GLY A 22 -14.01 -7.91 6.64
C GLY A 22 -13.29 -8.36 5.38
N VAL A 23 -12.12 -7.78 5.07
CA VAL A 23 -11.30 -8.17 3.92
C VAL A 23 -10.34 -9.32 4.28
N GLU A 24 -10.10 -10.22 3.33
CA GLU A 24 -9.10 -11.27 3.46
C GLU A 24 -7.74 -10.80 2.94
N VAL A 25 -6.68 -10.92 3.73
CA VAL A 25 -5.34 -10.46 3.37
C VAL A 25 -4.40 -11.64 3.11
N LEU A 26 -3.92 -11.76 1.88
CA LEU A 26 -2.89 -12.74 1.52
C LEU A 26 -1.53 -12.29 2.05
N PRO A 27 -0.81 -13.14 2.80
CA PRO A 27 0.50 -12.79 3.29
C PRO A 27 1.52 -12.69 2.15
N MET A 28 2.49 -11.80 2.34
CA MET A 28 3.64 -11.67 1.44
C MET A 28 4.93 -12.06 2.18
N GLU A 29 5.88 -12.61 1.43
CA GLU A 29 7.13 -13.09 1.99
C GLU A 29 8.22 -12.01 1.95
N PHE A 30 8.98 -11.90 3.04
CA PHE A 30 10.23 -11.15 3.11
C PHE A 30 11.33 -11.99 3.73
N HIS A 31 12.57 -11.69 3.39
CA HIS A 31 13.76 -12.43 3.82
C HIS A 31 14.68 -11.49 4.60
N MET A 32 15.20 -11.96 5.70
CA MET A 32 16.16 -11.25 6.54
C MET A 32 17.02 -12.27 7.30
N GLU A 33 18.34 -12.09 7.38
CA GLU A 33 19.28 -13.00 8.06
C GLU A 33 19.14 -14.47 7.59
N ASP A 34 19.08 -14.70 6.28
CA ASP A 34 18.91 -16.04 5.67
C ASP A 34 17.63 -16.79 6.10
N LYS A 35 16.65 -16.09 6.66
CA LYS A 35 15.35 -16.63 7.03
C LYS A 35 14.24 -15.98 6.22
N SER A 36 13.19 -16.79 6.00
CA SER A 36 11.95 -16.34 5.36
C SER A 36 10.88 -16.10 6.40
N TYR A 37 10.16 -14.99 6.26
CA TYR A 37 9.04 -14.58 7.10
C TYR A 37 7.85 -14.23 6.23
N LEU A 38 6.65 -14.56 6.70
CA LEU A 38 5.42 -14.06 6.10
C LEU A 38 4.93 -12.82 6.84
N HIS A 39 4.67 -11.76 6.09
CA HIS A 39 4.04 -10.56 6.61
C HIS A 39 2.53 -10.77 6.64
N TYR A 40 1.96 -10.70 7.84
CA TYR A 40 0.52 -10.66 8.13
C TYR A 40 0.17 -9.31 8.75
N PRO A 41 -1.09 -8.85 8.69
CA PRO A 41 -1.51 -7.58 9.30
C PRO A 41 -1.20 -7.45 10.81
N ASP A 42 -1.15 -8.57 11.53
CA ASP A 42 -0.82 -8.63 12.96
C ASP A 42 0.68 -8.81 13.26
N CYS A 43 1.52 -8.84 12.23
CA CYS A 43 2.98 -8.97 12.34
C CYS A 43 3.45 -10.15 13.22
N ARG A 44 2.68 -11.27 13.27
CA ARG A 44 2.89 -12.43 14.17
C ARG A 44 4.23 -13.14 14.01
N MET A 45 4.89 -13.02 12.85
CA MET A 45 6.17 -13.70 12.60
C MET A 45 7.39 -12.84 12.96
N MET A 46 7.28 -11.52 12.91
CA MET A 46 8.28 -10.55 13.31
C MET A 46 7.59 -9.24 13.65
N SER A 47 7.86 -8.68 14.82
CA SER A 47 7.30 -7.37 15.19
C SER A 47 7.92 -6.25 14.35
N LEU A 48 7.18 -5.15 14.14
CA LEU A 48 7.71 -3.99 13.43
C LEU A 48 8.93 -3.40 14.12
N SER A 49 8.94 -3.36 15.45
CA SER A 49 10.08 -2.88 16.23
C SER A 49 11.34 -3.71 15.98
N GLU A 50 11.22 -5.05 15.95
CA GLU A 50 12.34 -5.93 15.63
C GLU A 50 12.82 -5.73 14.20
N PHE A 51 11.89 -5.69 13.22
CA PHE A 51 12.21 -5.50 11.82
C PHE A 51 13.00 -4.21 11.59
N TYR A 52 12.50 -3.08 12.09
CA TYR A 52 13.15 -1.78 11.89
C TYR A 52 14.45 -1.63 12.69
N SER A 53 14.57 -2.29 13.86
CA SER A 53 15.85 -2.35 14.60
C SER A 53 16.93 -3.00 13.75
N LYS A 54 16.62 -4.18 13.19
CA LYS A 54 17.54 -4.92 12.30
C LYS A 54 17.92 -4.13 11.06
N LEU A 55 16.98 -3.42 10.43
CA LEU A 55 17.28 -2.54 9.28
C LEU A 55 18.25 -1.40 9.67
N LYS A 56 18.08 -0.80 10.85
CA LYS A 56 18.97 0.25 11.37
C LYS A 56 20.37 -0.28 11.69
N GLU A 57 20.49 -1.53 12.08
CA GLU A 57 21.76 -2.24 12.27
C GLU A 57 22.46 -2.59 10.94
N GLY A 58 21.80 -2.32 9.80
CA GLY A 58 22.36 -2.56 8.46
C GLY A 58 22.11 -3.96 7.94
N ILE A 59 21.22 -4.72 8.57
CA ILE A 59 20.82 -6.05 8.09
C ILE A 59 19.96 -5.88 6.84
N ASP A 60 20.37 -6.50 5.74
CA ASP A 60 19.64 -6.44 4.48
C ASP A 60 18.34 -7.23 4.55
N SER A 61 17.33 -6.70 3.89
CA SER A 61 16.05 -7.37 3.67
C SER A 61 15.72 -7.43 2.19
N LYS A 62 14.96 -8.46 1.78
CA LYS A 62 14.45 -8.64 0.41
C LYS A 62 13.01 -9.14 0.48
N THR A 63 12.26 -8.90 -0.58
CA THR A 63 10.87 -9.35 -0.67
C THR A 63 10.66 -10.28 -1.86
N THR A 64 9.69 -11.16 -1.74
CA THR A 64 9.26 -12.04 -2.81
C THR A 64 7.78 -11.77 -3.12
N GLN A 65 7.44 -11.71 -4.41
CA GLN A 65 6.03 -11.64 -4.83
C GLN A 65 5.26 -12.88 -4.39
N ILE A 66 3.94 -12.78 -4.23
CA ILE A 66 3.09 -13.94 -3.98
C ILE A 66 3.21 -14.88 -5.19
N ASN A 67 3.51 -16.15 -4.94
CA ASN A 67 3.66 -17.15 -5.99
C ASN A 67 2.32 -17.71 -6.47
N TYR A 68 2.36 -18.39 -7.62
CA TYR A 68 1.18 -18.99 -8.26
C TYR A 68 0.43 -19.96 -7.32
N ASP A 69 1.15 -20.87 -6.66
CA ASP A 69 0.54 -21.87 -5.78
C ASP A 69 -0.22 -21.25 -4.60
N SER A 70 0.30 -20.17 -4.05
CA SER A 70 -0.33 -19.43 -2.96
C SER A 70 -1.66 -18.81 -3.41
N PHE A 71 -1.69 -18.18 -4.59
CA PHE A 71 -2.93 -17.67 -5.17
C PHE A 71 -3.92 -18.79 -5.51
N TYR A 72 -3.44 -19.80 -6.21
CA TYR A 72 -4.30 -20.90 -6.64
C TYR A 72 -4.99 -21.59 -5.46
N LYS A 73 -4.22 -21.98 -4.44
CA LYS A 73 -4.75 -22.65 -3.24
C LYS A 73 -5.70 -21.76 -2.43
N SER A 74 -5.33 -20.50 -2.24
CA SER A 74 -6.17 -19.57 -1.48
C SER A 74 -7.52 -19.34 -2.18
N PHE A 75 -7.49 -19.06 -3.48
CA PHE A 75 -8.71 -18.83 -4.26
C PHE A 75 -9.56 -20.10 -4.36
N GLU A 76 -8.94 -21.24 -4.65
CA GLU A 76 -9.63 -22.52 -4.78
C GLU A 76 -10.44 -22.89 -3.52
N ASN A 77 -9.91 -22.58 -2.32
CA ASN A 77 -10.61 -22.83 -1.06
C ASN A 77 -11.98 -22.11 -1.02
N TYR A 78 -12.04 -20.86 -1.48
CA TYR A 78 -13.29 -20.10 -1.52
C TYR A 78 -14.20 -20.55 -2.66
N LEU A 79 -13.65 -20.88 -3.83
CA LEU A 79 -14.41 -21.38 -4.98
C LEU A 79 -15.07 -22.73 -4.67
N LYS A 80 -14.35 -23.65 -4.00
CA LYS A 80 -14.91 -24.93 -3.49
C LYS A 80 -16.04 -24.71 -2.49
N ALA A 81 -15.98 -23.64 -1.70
CA ALA A 81 -17.05 -23.24 -0.78
C ALA A 81 -18.23 -22.50 -1.48
N GLY A 82 -18.21 -22.42 -2.82
CA GLY A 82 -19.26 -21.80 -3.61
C GLY A 82 -19.24 -20.28 -3.62
N LYS A 83 -18.12 -19.64 -3.22
CA LYS A 83 -17.98 -18.17 -3.21
C LYS A 83 -17.28 -17.68 -4.48
N ASP A 84 -17.73 -16.54 -4.96
CA ASP A 84 -17.01 -15.76 -5.96
C ASP A 84 -15.86 -14.97 -5.31
N ILE A 85 -14.94 -14.42 -6.10
CA ILE A 85 -13.75 -13.74 -5.59
C ILE A 85 -13.57 -12.40 -6.29
N ILE A 86 -13.25 -11.36 -5.50
CA ILE A 86 -12.67 -10.13 -5.99
C ILE A 86 -11.37 -9.85 -5.23
N TYR A 87 -10.26 -9.74 -5.96
CA TYR A 87 -8.94 -9.45 -5.43
C TYR A 87 -8.43 -8.13 -6.00
N THR A 88 -7.84 -7.32 -5.14
CA THR A 88 -7.16 -6.07 -5.52
C THR A 88 -5.83 -6.01 -4.79
N GLY A 89 -4.73 -5.95 -5.52
CA GLY A 89 -3.38 -6.02 -4.96
C GLY A 89 -2.46 -4.90 -5.43
N ILE A 90 -1.22 -4.94 -4.96
CA ILE A 90 -0.17 -3.97 -5.29
C ILE A 90 -0.02 -3.77 -6.80
N SER A 91 0.29 -2.51 -7.18
CA SER A 91 0.53 -2.12 -8.57
C SER A 91 1.51 -3.02 -9.32
N THR A 92 1.16 -3.33 -10.58
CA THR A 92 2.06 -4.00 -11.53
C THR A 92 3.32 -3.19 -11.83
N GLY A 93 3.29 -1.89 -11.65
CA GLY A 93 4.46 -1.00 -11.77
C GLY A 93 5.53 -1.26 -10.70
N LEU A 94 5.19 -1.99 -9.62
CA LEU A 94 6.07 -2.22 -8.46
C LEU A 94 6.34 -3.70 -8.19
N SER A 95 5.42 -4.59 -8.54
CA SER A 95 5.52 -6.02 -8.23
C SER A 95 4.89 -6.89 -9.31
N GLY A 96 5.47 -8.06 -9.55
CA GLY A 96 4.87 -9.10 -10.39
C GLY A 96 3.68 -9.85 -9.74
N THR A 97 3.29 -9.50 -8.52
CA THR A 97 2.24 -10.19 -7.76
C THR A 97 0.92 -10.27 -8.51
N TYR A 98 0.44 -9.16 -9.09
CA TYR A 98 -0.79 -9.15 -9.88
C TYR A 98 -0.71 -10.05 -11.13
N ASN A 99 0.43 -10.04 -11.84
CA ASN A 99 0.61 -10.89 -13.02
C ASN A 99 0.55 -12.38 -12.65
N THR A 100 1.15 -12.75 -11.51
CA THR A 100 1.08 -14.12 -10.98
C THR A 100 -0.36 -14.48 -10.56
N CYS A 101 -1.09 -13.55 -9.94
CA CYS A 101 -2.52 -13.71 -9.65
C CYS A 101 -3.32 -14.02 -10.93
N MET A 102 -3.09 -13.26 -12.01
CA MET A 102 -3.80 -13.45 -13.29
C MET A 102 -3.55 -14.83 -13.93
N MET A 103 -2.36 -15.42 -13.72
CA MET A 103 -2.09 -16.79 -14.15
C MET A 103 -2.98 -17.78 -13.38
N ALA A 104 -3.06 -17.68 -12.07
CA ALA A 104 -3.92 -18.54 -11.24
C ALA A 104 -5.41 -18.32 -11.56
N VAL A 105 -5.84 -17.08 -11.79
CA VAL A 105 -7.22 -16.74 -12.18
C VAL A 105 -7.60 -17.40 -13.50
N LYS A 106 -6.69 -17.39 -14.48
CA LYS A 106 -6.93 -18.03 -15.77
C LYS A 106 -7.23 -19.52 -15.61
N ASP A 107 -6.37 -20.24 -14.90
CA ASP A 107 -6.51 -21.69 -14.72
C ASP A 107 -7.75 -22.03 -13.85
N LEU A 108 -8.02 -21.24 -12.80
CA LEU A 108 -9.19 -21.45 -11.96
C LEU A 108 -10.51 -21.19 -12.68
N LYS A 109 -10.58 -20.27 -13.65
CA LYS A 109 -11.76 -20.06 -14.49
C LYS A 109 -12.09 -21.27 -15.37
N GLU A 110 -11.09 -22.04 -15.78
CA GLU A 110 -11.30 -23.28 -16.54
C GLU A 110 -11.89 -24.39 -15.64
N VAL A 111 -11.48 -24.42 -14.36
CA VAL A 111 -11.93 -25.42 -13.37
C VAL A 111 -13.29 -25.05 -12.76
N TYR A 112 -13.56 -23.76 -12.58
CA TYR A 112 -14.77 -23.21 -11.95
C TYR A 112 -15.50 -22.22 -12.87
N PRO A 113 -16.01 -22.67 -14.05
CA PRO A 113 -16.58 -21.76 -15.06
C PRO A 113 -17.81 -20.99 -14.59
N ASP A 114 -18.54 -21.53 -13.61
CA ASP A 114 -19.74 -20.89 -13.04
C ASP A 114 -19.42 -19.88 -11.92
N ARG A 115 -18.12 -19.71 -11.56
CA ARG A 115 -17.69 -18.78 -10.53
C ARG A 115 -17.14 -17.50 -11.14
N LYS A 116 -17.47 -16.38 -10.49
CA LYS A 116 -16.90 -15.08 -10.85
C LYS A 116 -15.60 -14.88 -10.10
N ILE A 117 -14.50 -14.70 -10.84
CA ILE A 117 -13.17 -14.40 -10.30
C ILE A 117 -12.69 -13.10 -10.94
N ILE A 118 -12.59 -12.04 -10.14
CA ILE A 118 -12.18 -10.70 -10.55
C ILE A 118 -10.84 -10.40 -9.87
N ALA A 119 -9.86 -9.96 -10.66
CA ALA A 119 -8.61 -9.41 -10.14
C ALA A 119 -8.40 -8.02 -10.72
N ILE A 120 -8.04 -7.05 -9.87
CA ILE A 120 -7.86 -5.65 -10.23
C ILE A 120 -6.46 -5.22 -9.83
N ASP A 121 -5.72 -4.65 -10.78
CA ASP A 121 -4.49 -3.90 -10.50
C ASP A 121 -4.85 -2.57 -9.84
N SER A 122 -4.39 -2.35 -8.63
CA SER A 122 -4.75 -1.14 -7.88
C SER A 122 -4.12 0.14 -8.42
N LEU A 123 -3.01 0.05 -9.14
CA LEU A 123 -2.14 1.19 -9.48
C LEU A 123 -1.73 1.99 -8.24
N CYS A 124 -1.68 1.32 -7.09
CA CYS A 124 -1.34 1.87 -5.78
C CYS A 124 -0.31 0.98 -5.09
N ASP A 125 0.30 1.50 -4.02
CA ASP A 125 1.17 0.75 -3.13
C ASP A 125 0.87 1.07 -1.66
N SER A 126 1.38 0.23 -0.77
CA SER A 126 1.42 0.50 0.66
C SER A 126 0.07 1.01 1.21
N ALA A 127 0.11 2.01 2.09
CA ALA A 127 -1.09 2.64 2.65
C ALA A 127 -2.01 3.32 1.60
N GLY A 128 -1.54 3.55 0.36
CA GLY A 128 -2.42 3.98 -0.73
C GLY A 128 -3.31 2.86 -1.23
N LEU A 129 -2.75 1.65 -1.39
CA LEU A 129 -3.56 0.45 -1.56
C LEU A 129 -4.45 0.25 -0.33
N GLY A 130 -3.90 0.44 0.90
CA GLY A 130 -4.66 0.37 2.14
C GLY A 130 -5.88 1.30 2.16
N LEU A 131 -5.72 2.55 1.74
CA LEU A 131 -6.84 3.50 1.65
C LEU A 131 -7.91 3.03 0.65
N LEU A 132 -7.50 2.57 -0.54
CA LEU A 132 -8.42 2.02 -1.54
C LEU A 132 -9.20 0.82 -0.97
N ILE A 133 -8.50 -0.13 -0.33
CA ILE A 133 -9.09 -1.33 0.28
C ILE A 133 -10.01 -0.96 1.45
N TYR A 134 -9.63 0.00 2.29
CA TYR A 134 -10.44 0.47 3.41
C TYR A 134 -11.76 1.07 2.95
N LEU A 135 -11.73 1.95 1.94
CA LEU A 135 -12.93 2.56 1.37
C LEU A 135 -13.82 1.54 0.66
N ALA A 136 -13.23 0.64 -0.12
CA ALA A 136 -13.93 -0.45 -0.79
C ALA A 136 -14.51 -1.46 0.22
N GLY A 137 -13.78 -1.74 1.30
CA GLY A 137 -14.21 -2.64 2.37
C GLY A 137 -15.41 -2.09 3.15
N LYS A 138 -15.53 -0.78 3.34
CA LYS A 138 -16.75 -0.16 3.87
C LYS A 138 -17.95 -0.44 2.96
N LYS A 139 -17.79 -0.30 1.64
CA LYS A 139 -18.83 -0.67 0.66
C LYS A 139 -19.19 -2.16 0.72
N TYR A 140 -18.15 -3.00 0.83
CA TYR A 140 -18.32 -4.44 0.98
C TYR A 140 -19.12 -4.78 2.24
N SER A 141 -18.78 -4.22 3.40
CA SER A 141 -19.50 -4.46 4.67
C SER A 141 -20.93 -3.92 4.65
N GLU A 142 -21.23 -2.88 3.87
CA GLU A 142 -22.56 -2.34 3.62
C GLU A 142 -23.41 -3.21 2.67
N GLY A 143 -22.83 -4.27 2.09
CA GLY A 143 -23.55 -5.24 1.27
C GLY A 143 -23.48 -4.99 -0.24
N ALA A 144 -22.51 -4.22 -0.73
CA ALA A 144 -22.30 -4.04 -2.16
C ALA A 144 -22.16 -5.38 -2.88
N THR A 145 -22.73 -5.49 -4.07
CA THR A 145 -22.51 -6.63 -4.96
C THR A 145 -21.07 -6.65 -5.49
N ILE A 146 -20.63 -7.80 -5.98
CA ILE A 146 -19.27 -7.94 -6.53
C ILE A 146 -19.02 -6.99 -7.72
N ASP A 147 -20.05 -6.71 -8.53
CA ASP A 147 -19.96 -5.81 -9.67
C ASP A 147 -19.90 -4.33 -9.25
N GLU A 148 -20.72 -3.93 -8.29
CA GLU A 148 -20.66 -2.59 -7.70
C GLU A 148 -19.31 -2.34 -7.00
N LEU A 149 -18.78 -3.35 -6.30
CA LEU A 149 -17.47 -3.24 -5.66
C LEU A 149 -16.35 -3.13 -6.69
N LYS A 150 -16.41 -3.92 -7.79
CA LYS A 150 -15.47 -3.83 -8.91
C LYS A 150 -15.46 -2.42 -9.50
N GLU A 151 -16.64 -1.89 -9.88
CA GLU A 151 -16.79 -0.56 -10.47
C GLU A 151 -16.23 0.51 -9.51
N TYR A 152 -16.59 0.44 -8.24
CA TYR A 152 -16.07 1.37 -7.23
C TYR A 152 -14.54 1.36 -7.14
N ILE A 153 -13.91 0.18 -7.13
CA ILE A 153 -12.45 0.05 -7.05
C ILE A 153 -11.80 0.61 -8.32
N GLU A 154 -12.32 0.26 -9.50
CA GLU A 154 -11.77 0.73 -10.79
C GLU A 154 -11.85 2.25 -10.93
N ASP A 155 -12.95 2.87 -10.48
CA ASP A 155 -13.13 4.33 -10.52
C ASP A 155 -12.32 5.07 -9.46
N THR A 156 -12.08 4.42 -8.31
CA THR A 156 -11.41 5.07 -7.17
C THR A 156 -9.88 4.95 -7.25
N ARG A 157 -9.34 3.84 -7.76
CA ARG A 157 -7.89 3.56 -7.77
C ARG A 157 -7.05 4.66 -8.43
N ILE A 158 -7.56 5.30 -9.47
CA ILE A 158 -6.88 6.38 -10.19
C ILE A 158 -6.93 7.72 -9.45
N LYS A 159 -7.78 7.84 -8.42
CA LYS A 159 -7.92 9.03 -7.58
C LYS A 159 -7.11 8.98 -6.29
N VAL A 160 -6.51 7.84 -5.97
CA VAL A 160 -5.67 7.72 -4.77
C VAL A 160 -4.38 8.48 -4.98
N CYS A 161 -4.22 9.58 -4.26
CA CYS A 161 -2.99 10.38 -4.22
C CYS A 161 -2.04 9.82 -3.17
N HIS A 162 -0.77 9.64 -3.57
CA HIS A 162 0.31 9.17 -2.70
C HIS A 162 1.32 10.30 -2.55
N TRP A 163 1.51 10.83 -1.34
CA TRP A 163 2.58 11.77 -1.06
C TRP A 163 3.39 11.28 0.12
N PHE A 164 4.66 10.98 -0.11
CA PHE A 164 5.51 10.43 0.94
C PHE A 164 6.95 10.90 0.84
N VAL A 165 7.61 10.92 1.98
CA VAL A 165 9.00 11.33 2.14
C VAL A 165 9.78 10.16 2.76
N VAL A 166 10.93 9.84 2.19
CA VAL A 166 11.87 8.85 2.71
C VAL A 166 13.14 9.54 3.22
N GLU A 167 13.91 8.82 4.04
CA GLU A 167 15.20 9.36 4.53
C GLU A 167 16.19 9.56 3.40
N ASP A 168 16.30 8.55 2.51
CA ASP A 168 17.08 8.57 1.28
C ASP A 168 16.47 7.64 0.23
N LEU A 169 17.05 7.55 -0.94
CA LEU A 169 16.60 6.68 -2.04
C LEU A 169 17.36 5.34 -2.12
N ASP A 170 18.30 5.09 -1.23
CA ASP A 170 19.22 3.95 -1.37
C ASP A 170 18.47 2.60 -1.27
N GLN A 171 17.49 2.49 -0.38
CA GLN A 171 16.65 1.29 -0.27
C GLN A 171 15.81 1.05 -1.53
N LEU A 172 15.11 2.09 -2.02
CA LEU A 172 14.30 2.03 -3.23
C LEU A 172 15.12 1.66 -4.48
N LYS A 173 16.37 2.19 -4.57
CA LYS A 173 17.31 1.85 -5.64
C LYS A 173 17.77 0.40 -5.56
N ARG A 174 18.17 -0.07 -4.37
CA ARG A 174 18.61 -1.45 -4.16
C ARG A 174 17.47 -2.44 -4.49
N GLY A 175 16.26 -2.09 -4.12
CA GLY A 175 15.06 -2.86 -4.43
C GLY A 175 14.63 -2.78 -5.90
N GLY A 176 15.16 -1.84 -6.69
CA GLY A 176 14.77 -1.64 -8.09
C GLY A 176 13.36 -1.04 -8.28
N ARG A 177 12.77 -0.41 -7.26
CA ARG A 177 11.42 0.19 -7.31
C ARG A 177 11.41 1.67 -7.65
N ILE A 178 12.60 2.27 -7.83
CA ILE A 178 12.74 3.60 -8.43
C ILE A 178 13.77 3.57 -9.54
N SER A 179 13.50 4.27 -10.65
CA SER A 179 14.43 4.31 -11.79
C SER A 179 15.72 5.07 -11.42
N SER A 180 16.85 4.63 -11.97
CA SER A 180 18.17 5.25 -11.76
C SER A 180 18.24 6.71 -12.23
N VAL A 181 17.37 7.12 -13.16
CA VAL A 181 17.31 8.50 -13.69
C VAL A 181 16.73 9.47 -12.65
N SER A 182 15.81 9.00 -11.81
CA SER A 182 15.27 9.79 -10.69
C SER A 182 16.26 9.97 -9.55
N ALA A 183 17.42 9.34 -9.64
CA ALA A 183 18.30 9.03 -8.52
C ALA A 183 19.54 9.93 -8.41
N THR A 184 19.62 11.06 -9.11
CA THR A 184 20.73 12.03 -8.98
C THR A 184 20.62 12.83 -7.67
N PHE A 185 20.53 12.10 -6.55
CA PHE A 185 20.62 12.69 -5.22
C PHE A 185 21.97 12.32 -4.65
N GLY A 186 22.90 13.29 -4.62
CA GLY A 186 24.04 13.18 -3.73
C GLY A 186 23.54 13.12 -2.28
N LYS A 187 24.28 12.46 -1.39
CA LYS A 187 24.03 12.48 0.07
C LYS A 187 24.23 13.91 0.62
N ALA A 188 23.34 14.83 0.24
CA ALA A 188 23.34 16.18 0.78
C ALA A 188 22.61 16.14 2.12
N LEU A 189 23.32 16.46 3.17
CA LEU A 189 22.80 16.56 4.53
C LEU A 189 21.51 17.40 4.54
N GLN A 190 20.42 16.86 5.12
CA GLN A 190 19.12 17.54 5.29
C GLN A 190 18.24 17.67 4.03
N ILE A 191 18.49 16.97 2.94
CA ILE A 191 17.56 16.92 1.81
C ILE A 191 16.79 15.61 1.85
N LYS A 192 15.45 15.70 1.89
CA LYS A 192 14.53 14.56 1.86
C LYS A 192 13.84 14.49 0.50
N PRO A 193 13.86 13.32 -0.17
CA PRO A 193 13.09 13.11 -1.39
C PRO A 193 11.58 13.12 -1.08
N LEU A 194 10.81 13.85 -1.88
CA LEU A 194 9.35 13.77 -1.91
C LEU A 194 8.93 12.94 -3.11
N LEU A 195 8.23 11.86 -2.85
CA LEU A 195 7.82 10.89 -3.83
C LEU A 195 6.29 10.85 -3.98
N SER A 196 5.86 10.30 -5.11
CA SER A 196 4.47 10.01 -5.43
C SER A 196 4.38 8.76 -6.29
N VAL A 197 3.16 8.35 -6.62
CA VAL A 197 2.85 7.29 -7.58
C VAL A 197 2.23 7.92 -8.81
N ASP A 198 2.71 7.57 -10.02
CA ASP A 198 2.16 8.05 -11.27
C ASP A 198 0.87 7.30 -11.68
N ASP A 199 0.28 7.68 -12.81
CA ASP A 199 -0.97 7.09 -13.30
C ASP A 199 -0.81 5.63 -13.76
N GLU A 200 0.42 5.18 -13.97
CA GLU A 200 0.78 3.80 -14.33
C GLU A 200 1.18 2.96 -13.11
N GLY A 201 1.15 3.55 -11.92
CA GLY A 201 1.45 2.88 -10.66
C GLY A 201 2.94 2.72 -10.34
N HIS A 202 3.82 3.53 -10.95
CA HIS A 202 5.26 3.56 -10.65
C HIS A 202 5.60 4.65 -9.62
N LEU A 203 6.65 4.40 -8.84
CA LEU A 203 7.20 5.43 -7.95
C LEU A 203 7.97 6.47 -8.72
N ILE A 204 7.66 7.72 -8.45
CA ILE A 204 8.35 8.87 -9.02
C ILE A 204 8.85 9.81 -7.92
N ASN A 205 10.02 10.38 -8.16
CA ASN A 205 10.56 11.44 -7.31
C ASN A 205 10.13 12.80 -7.86
N VAL A 206 9.29 13.50 -7.11
CA VAL A 206 8.65 14.75 -7.56
C VAL A 206 9.44 15.98 -7.15
N ALA A 207 9.96 16.01 -5.92
CA ALA A 207 10.63 17.19 -5.38
C ALA A 207 11.66 16.85 -4.29
N LYS A 208 12.35 17.90 -3.82
CA LYS A 208 13.31 17.86 -2.72
C LYS A 208 12.83 18.76 -1.60
N ILE A 209 12.69 18.21 -0.40
CA ILE A 209 12.38 18.98 0.80
C ILE A 209 13.67 19.22 1.57
N ARG A 210 13.97 20.48 1.87
CA ARG A 210 15.15 20.84 2.66
C ARG A 210 14.74 21.05 4.12
N GLY A 211 15.38 20.29 5.02
CA GLY A 211 15.13 20.33 6.46
C GLY A 211 13.94 19.47 6.91
N LYS A 212 14.14 18.75 8.03
CA LYS A 212 13.12 17.85 8.60
C LYS A 212 11.82 18.58 8.95
N SER A 213 11.91 19.81 9.48
CA SER A 213 10.75 20.63 9.87
C SER A 213 9.82 21.03 8.73
N ASN A 214 10.28 20.91 7.47
CA ASN A 214 9.46 21.23 6.29
C ASN A 214 8.72 20.03 5.71
N VAL A 215 8.93 18.82 6.24
CA VAL A 215 8.30 17.59 5.73
C VAL A 215 6.78 17.65 5.94
N VAL A 216 6.32 17.83 7.17
CA VAL A 216 4.88 17.90 7.47
C VAL A 216 4.20 19.05 6.72
N PRO A 217 4.72 20.30 6.73
CA PRO A 217 4.14 21.38 5.90
C PRO A 217 4.04 21.05 4.42
N ALA A 218 5.04 20.37 3.84
CA ALA A 218 4.99 19.98 2.43
C ALA A 218 3.89 18.96 2.16
N LEU A 219 3.74 17.91 2.99
CA LEU A 219 2.69 16.91 2.85
C LEU A 219 1.29 17.54 3.01
N VAL A 220 1.11 18.42 3.97
CA VAL A 220 -0.17 19.16 4.17
C VAL A 220 -0.49 20.04 2.97
N LYS A 221 0.51 20.72 2.40
CA LYS A 221 0.32 21.53 1.18
C LYS A 221 -0.22 20.71 0.02
N HIS A 222 0.30 19.50 -0.19
CA HIS A 222 -0.19 18.60 -1.25
C HIS A 222 -1.61 18.11 -0.95
N LEU A 223 -1.92 17.75 0.30
CA LEU A 223 -3.28 17.42 0.71
C LEU A 223 -4.27 18.56 0.36
N GLU A 224 -3.96 19.79 0.77
CA GLU A 224 -4.86 20.94 0.57
C GLU A 224 -5.00 21.34 -0.91
N ARG A 225 -3.98 21.09 -1.73
CA ARG A 225 -4.00 21.41 -3.14
C ARG A 225 -4.78 20.39 -3.98
N ASP A 226 -4.61 19.10 -3.66
CA ASP A 226 -4.98 18.01 -4.56
C ASP A 226 -6.22 17.23 -4.11
N ALA A 227 -6.61 17.32 -2.82
CA ALA A 227 -7.72 16.54 -2.30
C ALA A 227 -9.07 16.98 -2.85
N GLU A 228 -9.89 16.00 -3.23
CA GLU A 228 -11.30 16.19 -3.56
C GLU A 228 -12.14 16.15 -2.27
N ASN A 229 -13.02 17.15 -2.08
CA ASN A 229 -13.96 17.22 -0.94
C ASN A 229 -13.30 16.90 0.41
N LEU A 230 -12.17 17.54 0.70
CA LEU A 230 -11.32 17.24 1.87
C LEU A 230 -12.11 17.11 3.18
N LYS A 231 -13.10 17.97 3.41
CA LYS A 231 -13.90 17.95 4.66
C LYS A 231 -14.67 16.65 4.87
N ASP A 232 -15.08 15.99 3.79
CA ASP A 232 -15.86 14.75 3.83
C ASP A 232 -14.99 13.50 3.55
N SER A 233 -13.69 13.69 3.33
CA SER A 233 -12.77 12.62 2.95
C SER A 233 -12.16 11.89 4.15
N VAL A 234 -11.77 10.64 3.90
CA VAL A 234 -10.85 9.88 4.74
C VAL A 234 -9.43 10.17 4.27
N VAL A 235 -8.55 10.53 5.20
CA VAL A 235 -7.13 10.71 4.96
C VAL A 235 -6.36 9.62 5.72
N MET A 236 -5.48 8.89 5.05
CA MET A 236 -4.62 7.92 5.71
C MET A 236 -3.23 8.51 5.92
N VAL A 237 -2.70 8.37 7.11
CA VAL A 237 -1.33 8.73 7.47
C VAL A 237 -0.57 7.45 7.78
N ALA A 238 0.56 7.26 7.12
CA ALA A 238 1.37 6.07 7.30
C ALA A 238 2.84 6.43 7.61
N HIS A 239 3.50 5.57 8.37
CA HIS A 239 4.91 5.77 8.70
C HIS A 239 5.71 4.47 8.82
N ALA A 240 6.98 4.54 8.48
CA ALA A 240 7.96 3.49 8.71
C ALA A 240 8.84 3.90 9.91
N ASP A 241 8.51 3.39 11.10
CA ASP A 241 9.28 3.65 12.33
C ASP A 241 9.53 5.16 12.60
N ASN A 242 8.49 5.98 12.37
CA ASN A 242 8.49 7.43 12.56
C ASN A 242 7.17 7.91 13.23
N PRO A 243 6.83 7.39 14.41
CA PRO A 243 5.56 7.71 15.07
C PRO A 243 5.43 9.19 15.43
N GLU A 244 6.54 9.87 15.79
CA GLU A 244 6.54 11.30 16.10
C GLU A 244 6.11 12.14 14.89
N GLY A 245 6.68 11.86 13.70
CA GLY A 245 6.31 12.54 12.47
C GLY A 245 4.86 12.27 12.06
N ALA A 246 4.37 11.05 12.28
CA ALA A 246 2.98 10.69 12.00
C ALA A 246 2.00 11.44 12.93
N GLU A 247 2.29 11.53 14.22
CA GLU A 247 1.47 12.30 15.16
C GLU A 247 1.52 13.83 14.89
N GLU A 248 2.67 14.34 14.45
CA GLU A 248 2.78 15.75 14.01
C GLU A 248 1.89 16.00 12.77
N LEU A 249 1.96 15.11 11.77
CA LEU A 249 1.15 15.21 10.56
C LEU A 249 -0.34 15.11 10.88
N LYS A 250 -0.75 14.13 11.71
CA LYS A 250 -2.13 13.96 12.18
C LYS A 250 -2.65 15.22 12.86
N LYS A 251 -1.85 15.84 13.73
CA LYS A 251 -2.21 17.11 14.40
C LYS A 251 -2.37 18.26 13.39
N ALA A 252 -1.50 18.35 12.39
CA ALA A 252 -1.54 19.39 11.36
C ALA A 252 -2.78 19.33 10.47
N ILE A 253 -3.37 18.12 10.28
CA ILE A 253 -4.58 17.93 9.47
C ILE A 253 -5.86 17.79 10.30
N LYS A 254 -5.76 17.84 11.62
CA LYS A 254 -6.92 17.73 12.52
C LYS A 254 -7.99 18.78 12.20
N GLY A 255 -9.22 18.31 11.96
CA GLY A 255 -10.36 19.18 11.62
C GLY A 255 -10.40 19.65 10.16
N LYS A 256 -9.45 19.24 9.33
CA LYS A 256 -9.46 19.52 7.88
C LYS A 256 -10.22 18.47 7.07
N CYS A 257 -10.27 17.22 7.56
CA CYS A 257 -10.94 16.08 6.93
C CYS A 257 -11.92 15.42 7.90
N LYS A 258 -12.75 14.53 7.38
CA LYS A 258 -13.74 13.79 8.17
C LYS A 258 -13.09 12.81 9.14
N GLU A 259 -12.11 12.06 8.65
CA GLU A 259 -11.48 10.95 9.38
C GLU A 259 -9.98 10.89 9.04
N VAL A 260 -9.16 10.62 10.05
CA VAL A 260 -7.73 10.34 9.88
C VAL A 260 -7.46 8.92 10.35
N VAL A 261 -7.11 8.05 9.41
CA VAL A 261 -6.71 6.67 9.69
C VAL A 261 -5.20 6.59 9.77
N MET A 262 -4.68 5.96 10.82
CA MET A 262 -3.24 5.79 11.03
C MET A 262 -2.85 4.33 10.73
N THR A 263 -1.70 4.14 10.10
CA THR A 263 -1.14 2.80 9.89
C THR A 263 0.39 2.80 9.94
N ASP A 264 0.95 1.67 10.29
CA ASP A 264 2.39 1.41 10.26
C ASP A 264 2.76 0.72 8.95
N ILE A 265 3.91 1.08 8.38
CA ILE A 265 4.46 0.39 7.21
C ILE A 265 5.05 -0.95 7.63
N GLY A 266 4.53 -2.01 7.05
CA GLY A 266 4.96 -3.38 7.32
C GLY A 266 6.30 -3.76 6.67
N PRO A 267 6.84 -4.95 6.99
CA PRO A 267 8.16 -5.38 6.51
C PRO A 267 8.31 -5.44 4.99
N VAL A 268 7.24 -5.77 4.26
CA VAL A 268 7.29 -5.87 2.79
C VAL A 268 7.62 -4.52 2.17
N ILE A 269 6.88 -3.49 2.50
CA ILE A 269 7.13 -2.14 2.01
C ILE A 269 8.34 -1.52 2.71
N GLY A 270 8.48 -1.73 4.03
CA GLY A 270 9.61 -1.25 4.84
C GLY A 270 10.97 -1.67 4.30
N THR A 271 11.09 -2.86 3.72
CA THR A 271 12.29 -3.34 3.00
C THR A 271 12.75 -2.36 1.91
N HIS A 272 11.81 -1.70 1.23
CA HIS A 272 12.09 -0.82 0.10
C HIS A 272 12.19 0.66 0.48
N VAL A 273 11.41 1.12 1.48
CA VAL A 273 11.39 2.54 1.86
C VAL A 273 12.34 2.85 3.03
N GLY A 274 12.70 1.85 3.84
CA GLY A 274 13.53 2.01 5.03
C GLY A 274 12.81 2.69 6.19
N SER A 275 13.52 2.84 7.32
CA SER A 275 13.05 3.56 8.50
C SER A 275 12.98 5.08 8.24
N GLY A 276 12.05 5.78 8.90
CA GLY A 276 11.89 7.24 8.85
C GLY A 276 10.91 7.76 7.80
N MET A 277 10.34 6.90 6.95
CA MET A 277 9.34 7.29 5.95
C MET A 277 8.09 7.87 6.63
N LEU A 278 7.50 8.89 5.99
CA LEU A 278 6.22 9.49 6.37
C LEU A 278 5.36 9.73 5.14
N ALA A 279 4.11 9.32 5.17
CA ALA A 279 3.18 9.42 4.04
C ALA A 279 1.82 10.00 4.43
N ILE A 280 1.17 10.62 3.44
CA ILE A 280 -0.22 11.03 3.48
C ILE A 280 -0.93 10.57 2.19
N LEU A 281 -2.05 9.89 2.34
CA LEU A 281 -2.83 9.27 1.26
C LEU A 281 -4.27 9.77 1.35
N PHE A 282 -4.84 10.15 0.21
CA PHE A 282 -6.19 10.69 0.15
C PHE A 282 -6.75 10.56 -1.28
N LEU A 283 -8.05 10.76 -1.43
CA LEU A 283 -8.67 10.83 -2.76
C LEU A 283 -8.58 12.25 -3.31
N GLY A 284 -8.15 12.35 -4.56
CA GLY A 284 -7.98 13.62 -5.24
C GLY A 284 -7.51 13.49 -6.67
N THR A 285 -6.98 14.57 -7.21
CA THR A 285 -6.36 14.58 -8.54
C THR A 285 -4.87 14.31 -8.40
N ARG A 286 -4.35 13.27 -9.07
CA ARG A 286 -2.92 12.98 -9.12
C ARG A 286 -2.17 14.08 -9.86
N ASN A 287 -1.91 15.21 -9.19
CA ASN A 287 -1.20 16.34 -9.77
C ASN A 287 0.29 16.25 -9.43
N LEU A 288 1.06 15.64 -10.32
CA LEU A 288 2.49 15.35 -10.14
C LEU A 288 3.40 16.56 -10.41
N LYS A 289 2.83 17.73 -10.68
CA LYS A 289 3.60 18.98 -10.83
C LYS A 289 3.94 19.53 -9.43
N SER A 290 5.22 19.75 -9.20
CA SER A 290 5.77 20.32 -7.95
C SER A 290 5.35 21.77 -7.70
#